data_2b2e5fda71d7c7732a178ad70b79325e
#
_entry.id   2b2e5fda71d7c7732a178ad70b79325e
#
_cell.length_a   1.000
_cell.length_b   1.000
_cell.length_c   1.000
_cell.angle_alpha   90.00
_cell.angle_beta   90.00
_cell.angle_gamma   90.00
#
_symmetry.space_group_name_H-M   'P 1'
#
loop_
_entity.id
_entity.type
_entity.pdbx_description
1 polymer ?
#
loop_
_entity_poly.entity_id
_entity_poly.type
_entity_poly.pdbx_seq_one_letter_code
_entity_poly.pdbx_strand_id
1 'polypeptide(L)'
;MKKIVALVLALAMMLSLAAAFAEGETVTLKVSSIWSAETEANRKPMLKTIEEFEAAYPNIKLEIEWFEANAWKETGETLALSDSLPDVFYWNAGGVLWNLVGSGDILALNDYLTPEIMDRMEPGLLADMTFNEGKIYQLPYTKAASMLYCNTELFDKYSVKIPETWDELIEAVKTFKAAGVTPMALGGADQWPTNMYTDIIALRFAGDAACRAAYYKHPGATFMTQDWVDGMAAFKQLIDLGAFPADAASLTRDESEVPYFAGEIPMYVHGQWFSGSLSPEMQQKVKAVKFPAVGKGYDNQYMGGAAEGFSVSSYTEHPDEAFIAAQFFAENLSKNGYIAGAGLPAWKYDFTGIEGLNPVMAQIKEATSTADSMLLWGNTALTGEDATLIGVTVYDVLTGEITPEQWCEDMETIFE
;
A
#
# COMPACT_ATOMS: atom_id res chain seq x y z
N MET A 1 34.24 15.58 15.55
CA MET A 1 34.25 17.01 15.20
C MET A 1 33.58 17.28 13.84
N LYS A 2 33.95 16.66 12.70
CA LYS A 2 33.30 16.90 11.39
C LYS A 2 31.78 16.57 11.36
N LYS A 3 31.33 15.50 12.03
CA LYS A 3 29.91 15.14 12.12
C LYS A 3 29.06 16.10 12.97
N ILE A 4 29.64 16.66 14.01
CA ILE A 4 28.99 17.67 14.88
C ILE A 4 28.87 19.00 14.14
N VAL A 5 29.87 19.39 13.36
CA VAL A 5 29.82 20.60 12.52
C VAL A 5 28.77 20.48 11.40
N ALA A 6 28.62 19.29 10.78
CA ALA A 6 27.58 19.06 9.78
C ALA A 6 26.17 19.12 10.40
N LEU A 7 25.98 18.58 11.61
CA LEU A 7 24.69 18.63 12.32
C LEU A 7 24.32 20.06 12.73
N VAL A 8 25.31 20.84 13.17
CA VAL A 8 25.11 22.27 13.55
C VAL A 8 24.84 23.13 12.32
N LEU A 9 25.48 22.83 11.17
CA LEU A 9 25.21 23.52 9.92
C LEU A 9 23.82 23.16 9.33
N ALA A 10 23.41 21.90 9.42
CA ALA A 10 22.05 21.48 9.02
C ALA A 10 20.96 22.10 9.92
N LEU A 11 21.22 22.16 11.25
CA LEU A 11 20.32 22.84 12.19
C LEU A 11 20.29 24.36 11.96
N ALA A 12 21.43 24.97 11.62
CA ALA A 12 21.51 26.40 11.31
C ALA A 12 20.85 26.74 9.96
N MET A 13 20.90 25.87 8.96
CA MET A 13 20.16 26.03 7.71
C MET A 13 18.64 25.84 7.90
N MET A 14 18.21 24.86 8.69
CA MET A 14 16.79 24.73 9.05
C MET A 14 16.27 25.92 9.85
N LEU A 15 17.07 26.44 10.77
CA LEU A 15 16.74 27.67 11.54
C LEU A 15 16.74 28.94 10.65
N SER A 16 17.58 29.01 9.63
CA SER A 16 17.60 30.16 8.70
C SER A 16 16.46 30.13 7.70
N LEU A 17 16.02 28.94 7.25
CA LEU A 17 14.77 28.83 6.47
C LEU A 17 13.55 29.13 7.37
N ALA A 18 13.47 28.59 8.56
CA ALA A 18 12.37 28.90 9.51
C ALA A 18 12.31 30.39 9.87
N ALA A 19 13.46 31.07 9.96
CA ALA A 19 13.49 32.50 10.21
C ALA A 19 13.09 33.35 8.98
N ALA A 20 13.35 32.88 7.78
CA ALA A 20 12.91 33.55 6.54
C ALA A 20 11.39 33.46 6.34
N PHE A 21 10.76 32.38 6.82
CA PHE A 21 9.30 32.20 6.79
C PHE A 21 8.58 32.87 7.97
N ALA A 22 9.26 33.25 9.05
CA ALA A 22 8.64 33.84 10.26
C ALA A 22 8.15 35.29 10.08
N GLU A 23 8.49 35.98 8.97
CA GLU A 23 8.03 37.34 8.63
C GLU A 23 7.11 37.37 7.40
N GLY A 24 6.68 36.21 6.85
CA GLY A 24 5.85 36.11 5.66
C GLY A 24 4.34 36.20 5.94
N GLU A 25 3.58 36.47 4.89
CA GLU A 25 2.12 36.37 4.89
C GLU A 25 1.69 34.93 5.24
N THR A 26 0.62 34.78 6.03
CA THR A 26 0.11 33.45 6.38
C THR A 26 -0.54 32.80 5.16
N VAL A 27 -0.04 31.65 4.75
CA VAL A 27 -0.58 30.85 3.66
C VAL A 27 -1.50 29.75 4.25
N THR A 28 -2.63 29.52 3.60
CA THR A 28 -3.51 28.40 3.95
C THR A 28 -3.52 27.40 2.81
N LEU A 29 -3.16 26.14 3.11
CA LEU A 29 -3.17 25.03 2.17
C LEU A 29 -4.35 24.12 2.45
N LYS A 30 -5.07 23.74 1.40
CA LYS A 30 -6.07 22.66 1.45
C LYS A 30 -5.36 21.34 1.27
N VAL A 31 -5.66 20.41 2.17
CA VAL A 31 -5.03 19.08 2.18
C VAL A 31 -6.10 17.99 2.23
N SER A 32 -5.98 16.96 1.42
CA SER A 32 -6.82 15.76 1.57
C SER A 32 -6.03 14.53 1.99
N SER A 33 -6.67 13.71 2.80
CA SER A 33 -6.12 12.46 3.31
C SER A 33 -7.22 11.41 3.45
N ILE A 34 -6.85 10.13 3.39
CA ILE A 34 -7.82 9.03 3.37
C ILE A 34 -8.13 8.42 4.74
N TRP A 35 -7.40 8.74 5.78
CA TRP A 35 -7.57 8.07 7.07
C TRP A 35 -8.65 8.76 7.92
N SER A 36 -9.93 8.63 7.51
CA SER A 36 -11.06 9.27 8.18
C SER A 36 -11.43 8.62 9.51
N ALA A 37 -11.31 7.29 9.63
CA ALA A 37 -11.64 6.58 10.86
C ALA A 37 -10.48 6.57 11.87
N GLU A 38 -10.80 6.70 13.16
CA GLU A 38 -9.80 6.68 14.25
C GLU A 38 -9.09 5.32 14.39
N THR A 39 -9.71 4.26 13.89
CA THR A 39 -9.20 2.89 13.89
C THR A 39 -8.17 2.62 12.81
N GLU A 40 -8.07 3.49 11.80
CA GLU A 40 -7.11 3.31 10.72
C GLU A 40 -5.66 3.50 11.19
N ALA A 41 -4.79 2.60 10.75
CA ALA A 41 -3.41 2.51 11.20
C ALA A 41 -2.62 3.83 11.06
N ASN A 42 -2.83 4.56 9.97
CA ASN A 42 -2.13 5.81 9.69
C ASN A 42 -2.83 7.06 10.25
N ARG A 43 -4.04 6.94 10.84
CA ARG A 43 -4.76 8.11 11.39
C ARG A 43 -3.95 8.86 12.45
N LYS A 44 -3.49 8.17 13.49
CA LYS A 44 -2.68 8.75 14.56
C LYS A 44 -1.30 9.22 14.10
N PRO A 45 -0.55 8.43 13.31
CA PRO A 45 0.69 8.91 12.68
C PRO A 45 0.52 10.18 11.87
N MET A 46 -0.55 10.31 11.08
CA MET A 46 -0.80 11.52 10.28
C MET A 46 -1.16 12.72 11.16
N LEU A 47 -2.01 12.56 12.17
CA LEU A 47 -2.31 13.63 13.13
C LEU A 47 -1.04 14.14 13.83
N LYS A 48 -0.14 13.23 14.23
CA LYS A 48 1.16 13.61 14.80
C LYS A 48 2.03 14.33 13.77
N THR A 49 2.03 13.90 12.52
CA THR A 49 2.79 14.53 11.45
C THR A 49 2.29 15.95 11.18
N ILE A 50 0.98 16.17 11.24
CA ILE A 50 0.35 17.50 11.11
C ILE A 50 0.78 18.42 12.27
N GLU A 51 0.74 17.93 13.50
CA GLU A 51 1.19 18.68 14.69
C GLU A 51 2.68 19.07 14.55
N GLU A 52 3.53 18.13 14.13
CA GLU A 52 4.96 18.38 13.88
C GLU A 52 5.16 19.41 12.75
N PHE A 53 4.33 19.38 11.69
CA PHE A 53 4.37 20.36 10.61
C PHE A 53 3.98 21.76 11.07
N GLU A 54 2.85 21.92 11.74
CA GLU A 54 2.36 23.22 12.21
C GLU A 54 3.32 23.86 13.21
N ALA A 55 4.04 23.05 13.99
CA ALA A 55 5.09 23.53 14.89
C ALA A 55 6.34 24.01 14.12
N ALA A 56 6.69 23.33 13.02
CA ALA A 56 7.85 23.67 12.18
C ALA A 56 7.58 24.87 11.25
N TYR A 57 6.34 25.03 10.77
CA TYR A 57 5.94 26.03 9.77
C TYR A 57 4.70 26.82 10.27
N PRO A 58 4.82 27.65 11.32
CA PRO A 58 3.66 28.31 11.96
C PRO A 58 2.92 29.32 11.06
N ASN A 59 3.52 29.74 9.96
CA ASN A 59 2.94 30.62 8.95
C ASN A 59 2.21 29.87 7.80
N ILE A 60 2.28 28.52 7.78
CA ILE A 60 1.50 27.71 6.85
C ILE A 60 0.38 27.02 7.65
N LYS A 61 -0.86 27.35 7.34
CA LYS A 61 -2.05 26.75 7.93
C LYS A 61 -2.56 25.63 7.05
N LEU A 62 -3.09 24.58 7.67
CA LEU A 62 -3.62 23.42 6.98
C LEU A 62 -5.13 23.34 7.18
N GLU A 63 -5.88 23.27 6.08
CA GLU A 63 -7.30 22.88 6.05
C GLU A 63 -7.37 21.45 5.56
N ILE A 64 -7.57 20.48 6.48
CA ILE A 64 -7.48 19.07 6.17
C ILE A 64 -8.87 18.48 6.05
N GLU A 65 -9.16 17.87 4.91
CA GLU A 65 -10.35 17.09 4.65
C GLU A 65 -10.01 15.59 4.66
N TRP A 66 -10.83 14.81 5.38
CA TRP A 66 -10.62 13.40 5.59
C TRP A 66 -11.69 12.58 4.88
N PHE A 67 -11.24 11.61 4.11
CA PHE A 67 -12.09 10.74 3.32
C PHE A 67 -11.91 9.26 3.71
N GLU A 68 -12.88 8.45 3.36
CA GLU A 68 -12.67 7.02 3.20
C GLU A 68 -11.94 6.79 1.85
N ALA A 69 -11.12 5.72 1.74
CA ALA A 69 -10.21 5.52 0.61
C ALA A 69 -10.90 5.47 -0.76
N ASN A 70 -12.00 4.71 -0.88
CA ASN A 70 -12.74 4.61 -2.14
C ASN A 70 -13.47 5.91 -2.46
N ALA A 71 -14.08 6.55 -1.44
CA ALA A 71 -14.75 7.83 -1.59
C ALA A 71 -13.78 8.94 -2.02
N TRP A 72 -12.52 8.90 -1.53
CA TRP A 72 -11.50 9.84 -1.97
C TRP A 72 -11.14 9.65 -3.45
N LYS A 73 -10.98 8.41 -3.90
CA LYS A 73 -10.65 8.15 -5.31
C LYS A 73 -11.72 8.75 -6.24
N GLU A 74 -12.98 8.48 -5.98
CA GLU A 74 -14.10 9.03 -6.77
C GLU A 74 -14.18 10.57 -6.70
N THR A 75 -14.01 11.12 -5.48
CA THR A 75 -14.06 12.57 -5.25
C THR A 75 -12.88 13.26 -5.93
N GLY A 76 -11.65 12.72 -5.78
CA GLY A 76 -10.44 13.30 -6.36
C GLY A 76 -10.49 13.32 -7.89
N GLU A 77 -10.95 12.25 -8.54
CA GLU A 77 -11.18 12.22 -9.99
C GLU A 77 -12.19 13.30 -10.43
N THR A 78 -13.27 13.50 -9.65
CA THR A 78 -14.27 14.54 -9.93
C THR A 78 -13.67 15.95 -9.74
N LEU A 79 -12.87 16.16 -8.70
CA LEU A 79 -12.21 17.45 -8.45
C LEU A 79 -11.15 17.75 -9.51
N ALA A 80 -10.44 16.74 -10.01
CA ALA A 80 -9.50 16.91 -11.13
C ALA A 80 -10.22 17.42 -12.37
N LEU A 81 -11.37 16.84 -12.74
CA LEU A 81 -12.18 17.29 -13.89
C LEU A 81 -12.67 18.74 -13.78
N SER A 82 -12.65 19.33 -12.61
CA SER A 82 -13.10 20.70 -12.34
C SER A 82 -11.98 21.64 -11.90
N ASP A 83 -10.71 21.27 -12.12
CA ASP A 83 -9.50 22.04 -11.75
C ASP A 83 -9.52 22.45 -10.26
N SER A 84 -10.02 21.58 -9.38
CA SER A 84 -10.34 21.89 -7.97
C SER A 84 -9.68 20.94 -6.98
N LEU A 85 -8.62 20.22 -7.38
CA LEU A 85 -7.84 19.40 -6.46
C LEU A 85 -7.29 20.24 -5.30
N PRO A 86 -7.22 19.68 -4.07
CA PRO A 86 -6.55 20.33 -2.95
C PRO A 86 -5.07 20.62 -3.28
N ASP A 87 -4.46 21.60 -2.60
CA ASP A 87 -3.06 21.97 -2.81
C ASP A 87 -2.12 20.80 -2.64
N VAL A 88 -2.35 20.00 -1.59
CA VAL A 88 -1.62 18.76 -1.30
C VAL A 88 -2.60 17.64 -1.06
N PHE A 89 -2.37 16.49 -1.66
CA PHE A 89 -3.27 15.36 -1.50
C PHE A 89 -2.55 14.01 -1.52
N TYR A 90 -3.11 13.08 -0.74
CA TYR A 90 -2.79 11.67 -0.84
C TYR A 90 -3.28 11.11 -2.18
N TRP A 91 -2.47 10.25 -2.81
CA TRP A 91 -2.90 9.48 -3.97
C TRP A 91 -2.16 8.16 -4.07
N ASN A 92 -2.76 7.17 -4.78
CA ASN A 92 -2.06 5.94 -5.12
C ASN A 92 -1.08 6.21 -6.27
N ALA A 93 0.04 5.48 -6.28
CA ALA A 93 1.00 5.48 -7.38
C ALA A 93 0.53 4.63 -8.58
N GLY A 94 1.39 4.47 -9.56
CA GLY A 94 1.13 3.63 -10.72
C GLY A 94 0.09 4.21 -11.67
N GLY A 95 -0.75 3.34 -12.24
CA GLY A 95 -1.69 3.70 -13.29
C GLY A 95 -2.69 4.79 -12.91
N VAL A 96 -3.21 4.75 -11.69
CA VAL A 96 -4.18 5.74 -11.19
C VAL A 96 -3.55 7.13 -11.04
N LEU A 97 -2.24 7.22 -10.69
CA LEU A 97 -1.49 8.46 -10.68
C LEU A 97 -1.30 9.00 -12.10
N TRP A 98 -1.02 8.11 -13.04
CA TRP A 98 -0.73 8.50 -14.43
C TRP A 98 -1.94 9.10 -15.14
N ASN A 99 -3.16 8.77 -14.75
CA ASN A 99 -4.35 9.45 -15.26
C ASN A 99 -4.31 10.95 -14.94
N LEU A 100 -4.04 11.31 -13.68
CA LEU A 100 -3.96 12.71 -13.25
C LEU A 100 -2.72 13.43 -13.83
N VAL A 101 -1.63 12.72 -14.04
CA VAL A 101 -0.45 13.26 -14.73
C VAL A 101 -0.75 13.51 -16.19
N GLY A 102 -1.45 12.60 -16.86
CA GLY A 102 -1.83 12.71 -18.28
C GLY A 102 -2.76 13.89 -18.58
N SER A 103 -3.65 14.22 -17.65
CA SER A 103 -4.54 15.39 -17.73
C SER A 103 -3.86 16.70 -17.32
N GLY A 104 -2.69 16.63 -16.64
CA GLY A 104 -1.94 17.82 -16.21
C GLY A 104 -2.33 18.35 -14.83
N ASP A 105 -3.04 17.57 -14.04
CA ASP A 105 -3.62 17.97 -12.75
C ASP A 105 -2.59 18.02 -11.61
N ILE A 106 -1.41 17.41 -11.81
CA ILE A 106 -0.36 17.27 -10.80
C ILE A 106 0.90 18.04 -11.20
N LEU A 107 1.49 18.75 -10.24
CA LEU A 107 2.74 19.47 -10.40
C LEU A 107 3.93 18.48 -10.50
N ALA A 108 4.80 18.68 -11.51
CA ALA A 108 6.07 17.97 -11.58
C ALA A 108 7.04 18.49 -10.50
N LEU A 109 7.61 17.62 -9.70
CA LEU A 109 8.37 17.98 -8.50
C LEU A 109 9.88 18.12 -8.75
N ASN A 110 10.36 17.87 -9.97
CA ASN A 110 11.80 17.79 -10.27
C ASN A 110 12.58 19.07 -9.89
N ASP A 111 11.99 20.24 -10.08
CA ASP A 111 12.65 21.51 -9.76
C ASP A 111 12.81 21.74 -8.25
N TYR A 112 12.06 21.02 -7.44
CA TYR A 112 12.10 21.05 -5.97
C TYR A 112 12.98 19.95 -5.38
N LEU A 113 13.19 18.84 -6.12
CA LEU A 113 13.90 17.67 -5.63
C LEU A 113 15.42 17.85 -5.74
N THR A 114 16.02 18.37 -4.68
CA THR A 114 17.48 18.49 -4.59
C THR A 114 18.14 17.12 -4.42
N PRO A 115 19.45 16.98 -4.76
CA PRO A 115 20.19 15.74 -4.51
C PRO A 115 20.12 15.29 -3.03
N GLU A 116 20.10 16.24 -2.09
CA GLU A 116 20.01 15.97 -0.65
C GLU A 116 18.66 15.36 -0.27
N ILE A 117 17.57 15.81 -0.88
CA ILE A 117 16.22 15.23 -0.69
C ILE A 117 16.19 13.82 -1.26
N MET A 118 16.69 13.67 -2.49
CA MET A 118 16.73 12.38 -3.17
C MET A 118 17.56 11.34 -2.42
N ASP A 119 18.70 11.73 -1.83
CA ASP A 119 19.54 10.82 -1.05
C ASP A 119 18.89 10.36 0.26
N ARG A 120 17.89 11.05 0.77
CA ARG A 120 17.16 10.66 1.98
C ARG A 120 16.09 9.60 1.73
N MET A 121 15.66 9.39 0.49
CA MET A 121 14.71 8.33 0.14
C MET A 121 15.40 6.97 0.00
N GLU A 122 14.64 5.90 0.24
CA GLU A 122 15.09 4.55 -0.05
C GLU A 122 15.22 4.35 -1.58
N PRO A 123 16.27 3.67 -2.05
CA PRO A 123 16.49 3.49 -3.49
C PRO A 123 15.33 2.78 -4.19
N GLY A 124 15.04 3.20 -5.42
CA GLY A 124 14.10 2.52 -6.32
C GLY A 124 12.62 2.83 -6.09
N LEU A 125 12.26 3.58 -5.04
CA LEU A 125 10.85 3.85 -4.71
C LEU A 125 10.16 4.85 -5.64
N LEU A 126 10.91 5.65 -6.37
CA LEU A 126 10.34 6.66 -7.27
C LEU A 126 9.94 6.11 -8.64
N ALA A 127 10.26 4.84 -8.95
CA ALA A 127 10.01 4.27 -10.28
C ALA A 127 8.51 4.33 -10.66
N ASP A 128 7.62 3.93 -9.74
CA ASP A 128 6.17 3.92 -9.96
C ASP A 128 5.51 5.31 -9.81
N MET A 129 6.29 6.34 -9.45
CA MET A 129 5.88 7.74 -9.30
C MET A 129 6.54 8.66 -10.34
N THR A 130 7.35 8.06 -11.23
CA THR A 130 8.06 8.75 -12.30
C THR A 130 7.36 8.49 -13.62
N PHE A 131 7.02 9.56 -14.31
CA PHE A 131 6.32 9.53 -15.58
C PHE A 131 7.21 10.14 -16.67
N ASN A 132 6.83 10.06 -17.91
CA ASN A 132 7.52 10.56 -19.10
C ASN A 132 8.75 11.45 -18.84
N GLU A 133 9.84 11.18 -19.52
CA GLU A 133 11.08 11.97 -19.46
C GLU A 133 11.72 12.10 -18.05
N GLY A 134 11.38 11.19 -17.12
CA GLY A 134 11.92 11.19 -15.76
C GLY A 134 11.32 12.24 -14.84
N LYS A 135 10.11 12.72 -15.12
CA LYS A 135 9.39 13.64 -14.24
C LYS A 135 8.74 12.88 -13.08
N ILE A 136 8.95 13.38 -11.89
CA ILE A 136 8.43 12.84 -10.63
C ILE A 136 7.24 13.69 -10.20
N TYR A 137 6.12 13.05 -9.84
CA TYR A 137 4.86 13.74 -9.53
C TYR A 137 4.33 13.45 -8.13
N GLN A 138 5.01 12.57 -7.38
CA GLN A 138 4.56 12.18 -6.06
C GLN A 138 5.76 11.81 -5.17
N LEU A 139 5.62 12.01 -3.87
CA LEU A 139 6.60 11.63 -2.86
C LEU A 139 6.04 10.47 -2.01
N PRO A 140 6.71 9.30 -1.99
CA PRO A 140 6.25 8.15 -1.22
C PRO A 140 6.38 8.39 0.28
N TYR A 141 5.37 8.02 1.06
CA TYR A 141 5.48 8.00 2.51
C TYR A 141 5.74 6.58 3.06
N THR A 142 5.47 5.56 2.27
CA THR A 142 5.63 4.16 2.69
C THR A 142 6.13 3.28 1.57
N LYS A 143 6.78 2.19 1.95
CA LYS A 143 7.00 1.02 1.11
C LYS A 143 5.98 -0.04 1.50
N ALA A 144 5.13 -0.42 0.57
CA ALA A 144 4.09 -1.41 0.79
C ALA A 144 4.60 -2.84 0.61
N ALA A 145 3.99 -3.80 1.31
CA ALA A 145 4.22 -5.23 1.11
C ALA A 145 3.01 -6.06 1.55
N SER A 146 2.55 -6.98 0.70
CA SER A 146 1.56 -7.99 1.08
C SER A 146 2.20 -9.13 1.86
N MET A 147 1.56 -9.53 2.97
CA MET A 147 2.01 -10.60 3.84
C MET A 147 0.85 -11.56 4.14
N LEU A 148 1.19 -12.79 4.55
CA LEU A 148 0.26 -13.68 5.20
C LEU A 148 0.39 -13.49 6.71
N TYR A 149 -0.67 -12.98 7.34
CA TYR A 149 -0.76 -12.81 8.79
C TYR A 149 -1.35 -14.07 9.42
N CYS A 150 -0.62 -14.67 10.35
CA CYS A 150 -0.97 -15.93 11.01
C CYS A 150 -1.16 -15.72 12.52
N ASN A 151 -2.34 -16.06 13.04
CA ASN A 151 -2.61 -16.07 14.48
C ASN A 151 -2.00 -17.34 15.10
N THR A 152 -0.86 -17.20 15.77
CA THR A 152 -0.09 -18.33 16.31
C THR A 152 -0.83 -19.13 17.38
N GLU A 153 -1.71 -18.49 18.18
CA GLU A 153 -2.53 -19.23 19.17
C GLU A 153 -3.49 -20.22 18.52
N LEU A 154 -4.08 -19.85 17.37
CA LEU A 154 -4.96 -20.77 16.63
C LEU A 154 -4.14 -21.89 15.97
N PHE A 155 -2.99 -21.58 15.39
CA PHE A 155 -2.09 -22.59 14.84
C PHE A 155 -1.67 -23.61 15.90
N ASP A 156 -1.25 -23.14 17.08
CA ASP A 156 -0.86 -24.00 18.21
C ASP A 156 -2.06 -24.83 18.72
N LYS A 157 -3.22 -24.19 18.92
CA LYS A 157 -4.45 -24.81 19.41
C LYS A 157 -4.90 -26.01 18.56
N TYR A 158 -4.78 -25.85 17.24
CA TYR A 158 -5.19 -26.91 16.30
C TYR A 158 -4.02 -27.78 15.82
N SER A 159 -2.81 -27.56 16.35
CA SER A 159 -1.58 -28.24 15.95
C SER A 159 -1.29 -28.18 14.45
N VAL A 160 -1.54 -27.02 13.87
CA VAL A 160 -1.26 -26.69 12.46
C VAL A 160 0.07 -25.97 12.39
N LYS A 161 0.91 -26.30 11.41
CA LYS A 161 2.14 -25.55 11.10
C LYS A 161 1.78 -24.33 10.27
N ILE A 162 2.44 -23.18 10.53
CA ILE A 162 2.36 -22.01 9.63
C ILE A 162 2.89 -22.42 8.25
N PRO A 163 2.10 -22.24 7.17
CA PRO A 163 2.43 -22.79 5.87
C PRO A 163 3.57 -22.01 5.20
N GLU A 164 4.53 -22.73 4.63
CA GLU A 164 5.62 -22.22 3.81
C GLU A 164 5.43 -22.57 2.32
N THR A 165 4.62 -23.60 2.03
CA THR A 165 4.29 -24.05 0.68
C THR A 165 2.77 -24.04 0.44
N TRP A 166 2.38 -24.04 -0.83
CA TRP A 166 0.97 -24.10 -1.23
C TRP A 166 0.27 -25.33 -0.67
N ASP A 167 0.91 -26.49 -0.74
CA ASP A 167 0.33 -27.73 -0.20
C ASP A 167 0.10 -27.63 1.31
N GLU A 168 1.04 -27.04 2.05
CA GLU A 168 0.88 -26.80 3.50
C GLU A 168 -0.26 -25.80 3.77
N LEU A 169 -0.45 -24.77 2.93
CA LEU A 169 -1.59 -23.85 3.03
C LEU A 169 -2.91 -24.59 2.84
N ILE A 170 -3.01 -25.43 1.81
CA ILE A 170 -4.21 -26.23 1.54
C ILE A 170 -4.52 -27.18 2.72
N GLU A 171 -3.52 -27.83 3.30
CA GLU A 171 -3.72 -28.70 4.47
C GLU A 171 -4.11 -27.90 5.72
N ALA A 172 -3.55 -26.70 5.93
CA ALA A 172 -3.97 -25.81 7.00
C ALA A 172 -5.45 -25.39 6.84
N VAL A 173 -5.85 -24.98 5.62
CA VAL A 173 -7.25 -24.62 5.30
C VAL A 173 -8.19 -25.79 5.61
N LYS A 174 -7.88 -27.01 5.14
CA LYS A 174 -8.70 -28.18 5.40
C LYS A 174 -8.82 -28.49 6.89
N THR A 175 -7.71 -28.39 7.63
CA THR A 175 -7.66 -28.69 9.07
C THR A 175 -8.52 -27.71 9.85
N PHE A 176 -8.38 -26.40 9.61
CA PHE A 176 -9.22 -25.37 10.27
C PHE A 176 -10.69 -25.54 9.91
N LYS A 177 -10.99 -25.77 8.61
CA LYS A 177 -12.37 -25.99 8.16
C LYS A 177 -13.01 -27.21 8.82
N ALA A 178 -12.29 -28.32 8.92
CA ALA A 178 -12.77 -29.54 9.60
C ALA A 178 -13.01 -29.32 11.11
N ALA A 179 -12.30 -28.37 11.72
CA ALA A 179 -12.50 -27.95 13.11
C ALA A 179 -13.62 -26.92 13.29
N GLY A 180 -14.32 -26.53 12.20
CA GLY A 180 -15.40 -25.54 12.25
C GLY A 180 -14.90 -24.08 12.36
N VAL A 181 -13.62 -23.85 12.04
CA VAL A 181 -13.01 -22.51 12.04
C VAL A 181 -12.94 -22.01 10.60
N THR A 182 -13.34 -20.76 10.36
CA THR A 182 -13.11 -20.08 9.07
C THR A 182 -11.61 -19.84 8.88
N PRO A 183 -10.97 -20.43 7.84
CA PRO A 183 -9.51 -20.44 7.76
C PRO A 183 -8.87 -19.08 7.46
N MET A 184 -9.53 -18.25 6.63
CA MET A 184 -8.95 -17.00 6.13
C MET A 184 -9.99 -15.88 6.12
N ALA A 185 -9.58 -14.65 6.45
CA ALA A 185 -10.42 -13.46 6.30
C ALA A 185 -10.45 -13.02 4.83
N LEU A 186 -11.59 -12.49 4.38
CA LEU A 186 -11.75 -11.82 3.08
C LEU A 186 -13.01 -10.95 3.10
N GLY A 187 -12.87 -9.67 2.74
CA GLY A 187 -13.96 -8.73 2.49
C GLY A 187 -14.03 -8.39 1.01
N GLY A 188 -14.88 -9.10 0.25
CA GLY A 188 -14.95 -9.01 -1.21
C GLY A 188 -15.75 -7.82 -1.73
N ALA A 189 -16.63 -7.21 -0.91
CA ALA A 189 -17.48 -6.08 -1.34
C ALA A 189 -16.64 -4.87 -1.80
N ASP A 190 -15.47 -4.65 -1.19
CA ASP A 190 -14.55 -3.58 -1.57
C ASP A 190 -13.66 -3.94 -2.76
N GLN A 191 -13.75 -5.15 -3.30
CA GLN A 191 -12.99 -5.72 -4.43
C GLN A 191 -11.47 -5.79 -4.20
N TRP A 192 -10.80 -4.71 -3.80
CA TRP A 192 -9.35 -4.65 -3.63
C TRP A 192 -8.78 -5.71 -2.65
N PRO A 193 -9.47 -6.15 -1.56
CA PRO A 193 -8.95 -7.24 -0.75
C PRO A 193 -8.92 -8.57 -1.51
N THR A 194 -9.85 -8.78 -2.46
CA THR A 194 -9.82 -9.95 -3.35
C THR A 194 -8.63 -9.87 -4.31
N ASN A 195 -8.36 -8.68 -4.87
CA ASN A 195 -7.16 -8.46 -5.69
C ASN A 195 -5.86 -8.77 -4.93
N MET A 196 -5.76 -8.47 -3.64
CA MET A 196 -4.58 -8.81 -2.87
C MET A 196 -4.29 -10.32 -2.85
N TYR A 197 -5.33 -11.16 -2.77
CA TYR A 197 -5.18 -12.61 -2.86
C TYR A 197 -4.80 -13.05 -4.27
N THR A 198 -5.52 -12.58 -5.28
CA THR A 198 -5.29 -13.00 -6.67
C THR A 198 -3.94 -12.54 -7.17
N ASP A 199 -3.52 -11.32 -6.86
CA ASP A 199 -2.23 -10.77 -7.27
C ASP A 199 -1.05 -11.51 -6.63
N ILE A 200 -1.10 -11.79 -5.32
CA ILE A 200 0.00 -12.52 -4.68
C ILE A 200 0.08 -13.98 -5.14
N ILE A 201 -1.06 -14.60 -5.44
CA ILE A 201 -1.12 -15.94 -6.04
C ILE A 201 -0.55 -15.88 -7.46
N ALA A 202 -1.00 -14.95 -8.30
CA ALA A 202 -0.47 -14.75 -9.65
C ALA A 202 1.04 -14.53 -9.64
N LEU A 203 1.55 -13.72 -8.71
CA LEU A 203 2.99 -13.50 -8.54
C LEU A 203 3.75 -14.80 -8.22
N ARG A 204 3.15 -15.74 -7.47
CA ARG A 204 3.75 -17.05 -7.19
C ARG A 204 3.75 -17.97 -8.39
N PHE A 205 2.73 -17.89 -9.26
CA PHE A 205 2.59 -18.76 -10.44
C PHE A 205 3.28 -18.21 -11.67
N ALA A 206 3.09 -16.92 -12.00
CA ALA A 206 3.60 -16.29 -13.23
C ALA A 206 4.93 -15.52 -13.01
N GLY A 207 5.21 -15.08 -11.78
CA GLY A 207 6.42 -14.33 -11.44
C GLY A 207 6.34 -12.83 -11.80
N ASP A 208 7.24 -12.02 -11.19
CA ASP A 208 7.26 -10.55 -11.34
C ASP A 208 7.34 -10.11 -12.81
N ALA A 209 8.17 -10.75 -13.60
CA ALA A 209 8.36 -10.34 -14.99
C ALA A 209 7.08 -10.43 -15.83
N ALA A 210 6.30 -11.51 -15.67
CA ALA A 210 5.04 -11.69 -16.40
C ALA A 210 3.95 -10.78 -15.84
N CYS A 211 3.81 -10.69 -14.50
CA CYS A 211 2.83 -9.81 -13.86
C CYS A 211 3.11 -8.34 -14.21
N ARG A 212 4.35 -7.89 -14.11
CA ARG A 212 4.76 -6.53 -14.49
C ARG A 212 4.48 -6.25 -15.95
N ALA A 213 4.84 -7.17 -16.85
CA ALA A 213 4.56 -7.00 -18.27
C ALA A 213 3.06 -6.84 -18.54
N ALA A 214 2.20 -7.63 -17.89
CA ALA A 214 0.76 -7.56 -18.06
C ALA A 214 0.16 -6.27 -17.45
N TYR A 215 0.48 -5.94 -16.20
CA TYR A 215 -0.10 -4.78 -15.51
C TYR A 215 0.38 -3.43 -16.07
N TYR A 216 1.59 -3.36 -16.64
CA TYR A 216 2.08 -2.16 -17.32
C TYR A 216 1.93 -2.22 -18.85
N LYS A 217 1.16 -3.19 -19.37
CA LYS A 217 0.81 -3.35 -20.79
C LYS A 217 2.05 -3.33 -21.72
N HIS A 218 3.12 -4.04 -21.31
CA HIS A 218 4.32 -4.12 -22.13
C HIS A 218 4.03 -4.87 -23.45
N PRO A 219 4.70 -4.51 -24.54
CA PRO A 219 4.50 -5.18 -25.83
C PRO A 219 4.71 -6.70 -25.75
N GLY A 220 3.71 -7.47 -26.17
CA GLY A 220 3.73 -8.93 -26.15
C GLY A 220 3.35 -9.56 -24.80
N ALA A 221 2.93 -8.76 -23.82
CA ALA A 221 2.31 -9.28 -22.61
C ALA A 221 0.97 -9.95 -22.92
N THR A 222 0.59 -10.93 -22.10
CA THR A 222 -0.67 -11.67 -22.23
C THR A 222 -1.06 -12.31 -20.91
N PHE A 223 -2.36 -12.39 -20.64
CA PHE A 223 -2.93 -13.23 -19.57
C PHE A 223 -3.23 -14.66 -20.02
N MET A 224 -3.10 -14.96 -21.32
CA MET A 224 -3.44 -16.27 -21.91
C MET A 224 -2.32 -17.31 -21.79
N THR A 225 -1.62 -17.34 -20.64
CA THR A 225 -0.64 -18.38 -20.34
C THR A 225 -1.14 -19.35 -19.29
N GLN A 226 -0.60 -20.58 -19.27
CA GLN A 226 -0.97 -21.58 -18.27
C GLN A 226 -0.69 -21.10 -16.85
N ASP A 227 0.36 -20.29 -16.64
CA ASP A 227 0.72 -19.77 -15.32
C ASP A 227 -0.37 -18.84 -14.74
N TRP A 228 -1.02 -18.05 -15.56
CA TRP A 228 -2.15 -17.21 -15.15
C TRP A 228 -3.39 -18.05 -14.84
N VAL A 229 -3.72 -19.02 -15.71
CA VAL A 229 -4.84 -19.95 -15.48
C VAL A 229 -4.63 -20.74 -14.19
N ASP A 230 -3.41 -21.27 -13.96
CA ASP A 230 -3.06 -22.03 -12.75
C ASP A 230 -3.17 -21.13 -11.49
N GLY A 231 -2.75 -19.88 -11.58
CA GLY A 231 -2.87 -18.91 -10.49
C GLY A 231 -4.34 -18.65 -10.11
N MET A 232 -5.19 -18.38 -11.09
CA MET A 232 -6.62 -18.16 -10.84
C MET A 232 -7.32 -19.45 -10.38
N ALA A 233 -6.93 -20.61 -10.91
CA ALA A 233 -7.41 -21.92 -10.44
C ALA A 233 -7.01 -22.20 -8.98
N ALA A 234 -5.82 -21.75 -8.57
CA ALA A 234 -5.38 -21.84 -7.17
C ALA A 234 -6.24 -20.96 -6.25
N PHE A 235 -6.59 -19.72 -6.66
CA PHE A 235 -7.53 -18.90 -5.90
C PHE A 235 -8.91 -19.56 -5.81
N LYS A 236 -9.43 -20.07 -6.93
CA LYS A 236 -10.68 -20.84 -6.95
C LYS A 236 -10.63 -22.06 -6.02
N GLN A 237 -9.50 -22.75 -5.93
CA GLN A 237 -9.32 -23.88 -5.01
C GLN A 237 -9.52 -23.47 -3.54
N LEU A 238 -9.04 -22.29 -3.13
CA LEU A 238 -9.30 -21.76 -1.77
C LEU A 238 -10.79 -21.53 -1.55
N ILE A 239 -11.49 -20.95 -2.54
CA ILE A 239 -12.94 -20.73 -2.49
C ILE A 239 -13.68 -22.06 -2.32
N ASP A 240 -13.37 -23.04 -3.17
CA ASP A 240 -14.04 -24.36 -3.19
C ASP A 240 -13.83 -25.17 -1.91
N LEU A 241 -12.67 -24.98 -1.25
CA LEU A 241 -12.39 -25.57 0.08
C LEU A 241 -13.11 -24.82 1.22
N GLY A 242 -13.74 -23.70 0.94
CA GLY A 242 -14.40 -22.85 1.94
C GLY A 242 -13.38 -22.18 2.86
N ALA A 243 -12.26 -21.71 2.30
CA ALA A 243 -11.24 -20.98 3.02
C ALA A 243 -11.76 -19.67 3.63
N PHE A 244 -12.70 -19.01 2.97
CA PHE A 244 -13.24 -17.72 3.31
C PHE A 244 -14.60 -17.82 4.01
N PRO A 245 -15.12 -16.75 4.68
CA PRO A 245 -16.49 -16.65 5.13
C PRO A 245 -17.47 -16.95 3.98
N ALA A 246 -18.60 -17.58 4.28
CA ALA A 246 -19.61 -17.92 3.26
C ALA A 246 -20.22 -16.67 2.60
N ASP A 247 -20.21 -15.56 3.28
CA ASP A 247 -20.70 -14.24 2.86
C ASP A 247 -19.58 -13.26 2.47
N ALA A 248 -18.34 -13.76 2.25
CA ALA A 248 -17.16 -12.96 1.94
C ALA A 248 -17.40 -11.93 0.82
N ALA A 249 -18.17 -12.28 -0.22
CA ALA A 249 -18.46 -11.39 -1.33
C ALA A 249 -19.28 -10.14 -0.92
N SER A 250 -20.03 -10.19 0.17
CA SER A 250 -20.83 -9.08 0.67
C SER A 250 -20.27 -8.36 1.89
N LEU A 251 -19.19 -8.88 2.49
CA LEU A 251 -18.48 -8.21 3.57
C LEU A 251 -17.55 -7.13 3.02
N THR A 252 -17.56 -5.97 3.67
CA THR A 252 -16.49 -4.98 3.51
C THR A 252 -15.19 -5.47 4.14
N ARG A 253 -14.06 -4.83 3.82
CA ARG A 253 -12.79 -5.07 4.49
C ARG A 253 -12.95 -4.99 6.01
N ASP A 254 -13.51 -3.89 6.51
CA ASP A 254 -13.65 -3.64 7.95
C ASP A 254 -14.48 -4.73 8.65
N GLU A 255 -15.58 -5.14 8.05
CA GLU A 255 -16.42 -6.22 8.58
C GLU A 255 -15.67 -7.57 8.61
N SER A 256 -14.86 -7.85 7.59
CA SER A 256 -14.07 -9.09 7.51
C SER A 256 -12.92 -9.15 8.52
N GLU A 257 -12.42 -8.00 8.98
CA GLU A 257 -11.35 -7.89 9.97
C GLU A 257 -11.82 -8.12 11.41
N VAL A 258 -13.10 -7.86 11.72
CA VAL A 258 -13.65 -8.00 13.08
C VAL A 258 -13.38 -9.38 13.69
N PRO A 259 -13.68 -10.51 13.04
CA PRO A 259 -13.40 -11.84 13.60
C PRO A 259 -11.89 -12.15 13.67
N TYR A 260 -11.06 -11.57 12.81
CA TYR A 260 -9.61 -11.69 12.94
C TYR A 260 -9.09 -10.98 14.21
N PHE A 261 -9.53 -9.74 14.47
CA PHE A 261 -9.21 -9.02 15.69
C PHE A 261 -9.73 -9.68 16.96
N ALA A 262 -10.85 -10.40 16.85
CA ALA A 262 -11.39 -11.23 17.94
C ALA A 262 -10.57 -12.52 18.17
N GLY A 263 -9.58 -12.83 17.32
CA GLY A 263 -8.79 -14.05 17.41
C GLY A 263 -9.52 -15.32 16.96
N GLU A 264 -10.52 -15.18 16.10
CA GLU A 264 -11.36 -16.28 15.62
C GLU A 264 -10.91 -16.85 14.27
N ILE A 265 -10.18 -16.04 13.46
CA ILE A 265 -9.66 -16.43 12.14
C ILE A 265 -8.13 -16.59 12.20
N PRO A 266 -7.58 -17.73 11.74
CA PRO A 266 -6.15 -18.01 11.83
C PRO A 266 -5.28 -17.30 10.80
N MET A 267 -5.79 -16.96 9.60
CA MET A 267 -4.99 -16.43 8.52
C MET A 267 -5.65 -15.22 7.83
N TYR A 268 -4.81 -14.28 7.35
CA TYR A 268 -5.25 -13.16 6.53
C TYR A 268 -4.15 -12.71 5.59
N VAL A 269 -4.43 -12.55 4.30
CA VAL A 269 -3.54 -11.87 3.35
C VAL A 269 -3.87 -10.41 3.35
N HIS A 270 -2.89 -9.58 3.74
CA HIS A 270 -3.10 -8.13 3.81
C HIS A 270 -1.80 -7.36 3.62
N GLY A 271 -1.91 -6.06 3.36
CA GLY A 271 -0.78 -5.15 3.30
C GLY A 271 -0.15 -4.90 4.67
N GLN A 272 1.09 -4.43 4.68
CA GLN A 272 1.85 -4.18 5.92
C GLN A 272 1.14 -3.24 6.89
N TRP A 273 0.28 -2.33 6.40
CA TRP A 273 -0.47 -1.38 7.26
C TRP A 273 -1.40 -2.09 8.26
N PHE A 274 -1.87 -3.28 7.96
CA PHE A 274 -2.69 -4.07 8.88
C PHE A 274 -2.01 -4.29 10.23
N SER A 275 -0.67 -4.36 10.27
CA SER A 275 0.06 -4.53 11.54
C SER A 275 -0.15 -3.36 12.51
N GLY A 276 -0.43 -2.16 12.01
CA GLY A 276 -0.76 -0.98 12.82
C GLY A 276 -2.15 -1.00 13.43
N SER A 277 -3.08 -1.75 12.85
CA SER A 277 -4.44 -1.95 13.38
C SER A 277 -4.52 -3.03 14.46
N LEU A 278 -3.47 -3.86 14.60
CA LEU A 278 -3.42 -4.89 15.63
C LEU A 278 -3.26 -4.29 17.02
N SER A 279 -4.08 -4.72 17.98
CA SER A 279 -3.89 -4.35 19.38
C SER A 279 -2.52 -4.86 19.89
N PRO A 280 -1.93 -4.23 20.94
CA PRO A 280 -0.67 -4.71 21.52
C PRO A 280 -0.69 -6.18 21.94
N GLU A 281 -1.86 -6.71 22.32
CA GLU A 281 -2.05 -8.12 22.62
C GLU A 281 -1.97 -8.97 21.36
N MET A 282 -2.66 -8.59 20.29
CA MET A 282 -2.64 -9.29 19.01
C MET A 282 -1.26 -9.26 18.35
N GLN A 283 -0.50 -8.20 18.51
CA GLN A 283 0.86 -8.10 17.98
C GLN A 283 1.81 -9.17 18.56
N GLN A 284 1.52 -9.72 19.75
CA GLN A 284 2.30 -10.82 20.35
C GLN A 284 1.87 -12.20 19.85
N LYS A 285 0.69 -12.28 19.25
CA LYS A 285 0.05 -13.52 18.79
C LYS A 285 0.07 -13.70 17.28
N VAL A 286 0.52 -12.67 16.54
CA VAL A 286 0.52 -12.66 15.09
C VAL A 286 1.93 -12.75 14.54
N LYS A 287 2.12 -13.60 13.54
CA LYS A 287 3.31 -13.62 12.68
C LYS A 287 2.90 -13.18 11.27
N ALA A 288 3.63 -12.18 10.74
CA ALA A 288 3.57 -11.84 9.33
C ALA A 288 4.65 -12.62 8.59
N VAL A 289 4.25 -13.50 7.69
CA VAL A 289 5.14 -14.37 6.93
C VAL A 289 4.98 -14.16 5.42
N LYS A 290 5.95 -14.59 4.64
CA LYS A 290 5.84 -14.66 3.17
C LYS A 290 4.62 -15.49 2.79
N PHE A 291 3.96 -15.09 1.71
CA PHE A 291 2.92 -15.96 1.14
C PHE A 291 3.55 -17.26 0.62
N PRO A 292 2.91 -18.41 0.83
CA PRO A 292 3.45 -19.74 0.54
C PRO A 292 3.96 -19.91 -0.89
N ALA A 293 5.07 -20.64 -1.03
CA ALA A 293 5.70 -20.93 -2.30
C ALA A 293 4.95 -22.01 -3.09
N VAL A 294 4.93 -21.91 -4.42
CA VAL A 294 4.38 -22.93 -5.34
C VAL A 294 5.48 -23.72 -6.06
N GLY A 295 6.73 -23.55 -5.65
CA GLY A 295 7.87 -24.29 -6.23
C GLY A 295 8.40 -23.78 -7.55
N LYS A 296 7.99 -22.57 -8.00
CA LYS A 296 8.46 -21.93 -9.24
C LYS A 296 9.63 -20.95 -9.02
N GLY A 297 10.09 -20.76 -7.79
CA GLY A 297 11.25 -19.89 -7.46
C GLY A 297 10.91 -18.41 -7.31
N TYR A 298 9.63 -18.05 -7.16
CA TYR A 298 9.14 -16.67 -7.03
C TYR A 298 8.75 -16.29 -5.59
N ASP A 299 9.16 -17.11 -4.60
CA ASP A 299 8.75 -16.98 -3.20
C ASP A 299 9.35 -15.76 -2.48
N ASN A 300 10.40 -15.14 -3.04
CA ASN A 300 10.99 -13.91 -2.50
C ASN A 300 10.59 -12.64 -3.27
N GLN A 301 9.56 -12.72 -4.10
CA GLN A 301 8.91 -11.59 -4.77
C GLN A 301 7.69 -11.17 -3.96
N TYR A 302 7.40 -9.87 -3.90
CA TYR A 302 6.30 -9.32 -3.08
C TYR A 302 5.39 -8.41 -3.92
N MET A 303 4.08 -8.49 -3.66
CA MET A 303 3.17 -7.42 -4.07
C MET A 303 3.35 -6.23 -3.14
N GLY A 304 3.52 -5.04 -3.72
CA GLY A 304 3.77 -3.80 -2.99
C GLY A 304 4.74 -2.86 -3.72
N GLY A 305 5.62 -2.21 -2.99
CA GLY A 305 6.50 -1.17 -3.52
C GLY A 305 6.08 0.23 -3.07
N ALA A 306 6.38 1.27 -3.84
CA ALA A 306 5.94 2.64 -3.56
C ALA A 306 4.50 2.84 -4.08
N ALA A 307 3.54 2.30 -3.35
CA ALA A 307 2.15 2.25 -3.79
C ALA A 307 1.37 3.55 -3.54
N GLU A 308 1.89 4.45 -2.69
CA GLU A 308 1.14 5.58 -2.15
C GLU A 308 2.07 6.74 -1.79
N GLY A 309 1.56 7.96 -1.94
CA GLY A 309 2.33 9.16 -1.61
C GLY A 309 1.49 10.43 -1.54
N PHE A 310 2.19 11.55 -1.40
CA PHE A 310 1.61 12.88 -1.47
C PHE A 310 1.99 13.56 -2.78
N SER A 311 0.99 14.11 -3.45
CA SER A 311 1.11 14.91 -4.67
C SER A 311 0.75 16.36 -4.40
N VAL A 312 1.22 17.26 -5.28
CA VAL A 312 0.91 18.68 -5.28
C VAL A 312 0.06 18.97 -6.51
N SER A 313 -1.04 19.68 -6.33
CA SER A 313 -1.91 20.13 -7.42
C SER A 313 -1.20 21.12 -8.33
N SER A 314 -1.40 21.00 -9.64
CA SER A 314 -0.94 22.01 -10.61
C SER A 314 -1.74 23.33 -10.52
N TYR A 315 -2.88 23.30 -9.83
CA TYR A 315 -3.79 24.47 -9.65
C TYR A 315 -3.49 25.28 -8.39
N THR A 316 -2.54 24.83 -7.55
CA THR A 316 -2.19 25.55 -6.31
C THR A 316 -1.63 26.94 -6.61
N GLU A 317 -2.07 27.95 -5.85
CA GLU A 317 -1.50 29.30 -5.90
C GLU A 317 -0.21 29.42 -5.05
N HIS A 318 0.13 28.36 -4.29
CA HIS A 318 1.24 28.31 -3.33
C HIS A 318 2.14 27.07 -3.55
N PRO A 319 2.76 26.90 -4.75
CA PRO A 319 3.47 25.65 -5.09
C PRO A 319 4.68 25.38 -4.19
N ASP A 320 5.38 26.40 -3.70
CA ASP A 320 6.54 26.25 -2.82
C ASP A 320 6.11 25.72 -1.45
N GLU A 321 5.09 26.31 -0.83
CA GLU A 321 4.55 25.88 0.46
C GLU A 321 3.87 24.52 0.35
N ALA A 322 3.18 24.26 -0.75
CA ALA A 322 2.55 22.96 -1.02
C ALA A 322 3.60 21.85 -1.16
N PHE A 323 4.72 22.11 -1.86
CA PHE A 323 5.82 21.16 -1.92
C PHE A 323 6.44 20.91 -0.55
N ILE A 324 6.68 21.96 0.26
CA ILE A 324 7.19 21.83 1.63
C ILE A 324 6.27 20.93 2.46
N ALA A 325 4.95 21.12 2.36
CA ALA A 325 3.98 20.31 3.08
C ALA A 325 3.97 18.85 2.59
N ALA A 326 3.94 18.63 1.27
CA ALA A 326 3.95 17.29 0.68
C ALA A 326 5.22 16.51 1.07
N GLN A 327 6.40 17.15 1.01
CA GLN A 327 7.66 16.53 1.42
C GLN A 327 7.68 16.23 2.91
N PHE A 328 7.26 17.18 3.75
CA PHE A 328 7.23 16.98 5.19
C PHE A 328 6.29 15.83 5.58
N PHE A 329 5.11 15.76 4.96
CA PHE A 329 4.17 14.68 5.18
C PHE A 329 4.75 13.35 4.75
N ALA A 330 5.31 13.26 3.54
CA ALA A 330 5.90 12.02 3.04
C ALA A 330 7.03 11.51 3.96
N GLU A 331 7.94 12.38 4.37
CA GLU A 331 9.10 12.01 5.20
C GLU A 331 8.69 11.68 6.65
N ASN A 332 7.89 12.55 7.30
CA ASN A 332 7.57 12.37 8.72
C ASN A 332 6.46 11.34 8.95
N LEU A 333 5.51 11.20 8.03
CA LEU A 333 4.56 10.10 8.10
C LEU A 333 5.25 8.76 7.88
N SER A 334 6.26 8.69 6.99
CA SER A 334 7.11 7.50 6.84
C SER A 334 7.74 7.07 8.16
N LYS A 335 8.30 8.02 8.92
CA LYS A 335 8.85 7.79 10.27
C LYS A 335 7.77 7.40 11.28
N ASN A 336 6.73 8.23 11.40
CA ASN A 336 5.68 8.06 12.40
C ASN A 336 4.85 6.81 12.16
N GLY A 337 4.57 6.48 10.87
CA GLY A 337 3.89 5.27 10.45
C GLY A 337 4.67 4.01 10.79
N TYR A 338 5.99 3.98 10.54
CA TYR A 338 6.82 2.84 10.92
C TYR A 338 6.84 2.61 12.43
N ILE A 339 6.99 3.67 13.23
CA ILE A 339 6.97 3.57 14.69
C ILE A 339 5.63 2.98 15.17
N ALA A 340 4.51 3.41 14.58
CA ALA A 340 3.18 2.91 14.90
C ALA A 340 2.87 1.52 14.29
N GLY A 341 3.72 1.02 13.41
CA GLY A 341 3.48 -0.24 12.70
C GLY A 341 2.54 -0.13 11.51
N ALA A 342 2.33 1.08 10.97
CA ALA A 342 1.41 1.35 9.87
C ALA A 342 2.06 1.34 8.50
N GLY A 343 3.40 1.31 8.40
CA GLY A 343 4.10 1.28 7.12
C GLY A 343 5.59 0.98 7.25
N LEU A 344 6.18 0.42 6.20
CA LEU A 344 7.63 0.34 6.06
C LEU A 344 8.18 1.71 5.65
N PRO A 345 9.35 2.12 6.14
CA PRO A 345 9.87 3.43 5.82
C PRO A 345 10.25 3.55 4.34
N ALA A 346 9.80 4.62 3.70
CA ALA A 346 10.22 5.04 2.37
C ALA A 346 11.42 6.01 2.42
N TRP A 347 11.67 6.58 3.59
CA TRP A 347 12.76 7.53 3.83
C TRP A 347 13.76 6.96 4.84
N LYS A 348 15.03 7.24 4.62
CA LYS A 348 16.10 6.80 5.50
C LYS A 348 16.01 7.50 6.84
N TYR A 349 15.84 6.73 7.89
CA TYR A 349 15.75 7.19 9.25
C TYR A 349 16.49 6.23 10.20
N ASP A 350 17.17 6.76 11.20
CA ASP A 350 17.79 5.94 12.24
C ASP A 350 16.77 5.63 13.34
N PHE A 351 16.29 4.39 13.36
CA PHE A 351 15.36 3.89 14.36
C PHE A 351 16.05 3.26 15.58
N THR A 352 17.38 3.37 15.69
CA THR A 352 18.14 2.79 16.81
C THR A 352 17.74 3.43 18.12
N GLY A 353 17.37 2.62 19.11
CA GLY A 353 16.99 3.05 20.46
C GLY A 353 15.56 3.60 20.56
N ILE A 354 14.74 3.52 19.50
CA ILE A 354 13.31 3.84 19.60
C ILE A 354 12.61 2.66 20.26
N GLU A 355 12.00 2.92 21.42
CA GLU A 355 11.18 1.93 22.13
C GLU A 355 9.76 1.87 21.55
N GLY A 356 9.09 0.72 21.73
CA GLY A 356 7.68 0.55 21.34
C GLY A 356 7.45 0.34 19.85
N LEU A 357 8.48 0.00 19.09
CA LEU A 357 8.31 -0.39 17.69
C LEU A 357 7.39 -1.60 17.58
N ASN A 358 6.48 -1.57 16.61
CA ASN A 358 5.56 -2.68 16.35
C ASN A 358 6.34 -3.94 15.95
N PRO A 359 6.25 -5.05 16.72
CA PRO A 359 7.04 -6.26 16.46
C PRO A 359 6.64 -6.96 15.16
N VAL A 360 5.39 -6.83 14.72
CA VAL A 360 4.92 -7.41 13.45
C VAL A 360 5.51 -6.64 12.28
N MET A 361 5.56 -5.30 12.37
CA MET A 361 6.22 -4.47 11.35
C MET A 361 7.73 -4.75 11.26
N ALA A 362 8.39 -5.04 12.39
CA ALA A 362 9.79 -5.44 12.39
C ALA A 362 10.01 -6.76 11.62
N GLN A 363 9.12 -7.75 11.78
CA GLN A 363 9.15 -9.01 11.01
C GLN A 363 8.99 -8.74 9.51
N ILE A 364 8.05 -7.85 9.12
CA ILE A 364 7.83 -7.50 7.71
C ILE A 364 9.06 -6.81 7.12
N LYS A 365 9.67 -5.87 7.85
CA LYS A 365 10.90 -5.20 7.43
C LYS A 365 12.03 -6.20 7.20
N GLU A 366 12.22 -7.16 8.09
CA GLU A 366 13.21 -8.22 7.95
C GLU A 366 12.91 -9.11 6.73
N ALA A 367 11.67 -9.60 6.59
CA ALA A 367 11.25 -10.46 5.50
C ALA A 367 11.43 -9.80 4.11
N THR A 368 11.19 -8.49 4.01
CA THR A 368 11.27 -7.74 2.76
C THR A 368 12.65 -7.13 2.50
N SER A 369 13.60 -7.21 3.44
CA SER A 369 14.94 -6.61 3.33
C SER A 369 15.77 -7.21 2.20
N THR A 370 15.51 -8.45 1.83
CA THR A 370 16.18 -9.22 0.78
C THR A 370 15.24 -9.57 -0.38
N ALA A 371 14.15 -8.82 -0.54
CA ALA A 371 13.21 -9.06 -1.64
C ALA A 371 13.91 -9.01 -3.00
N ASP A 372 13.62 -9.98 -3.87
CA ASP A 372 14.14 -10.00 -5.24
C ASP A 372 13.47 -8.93 -6.09
N SER A 373 12.19 -8.68 -5.85
CA SER A 373 11.41 -7.62 -6.49
C SER A 373 10.17 -7.26 -5.67
N MET A 374 9.62 -6.07 -5.97
CA MET A 374 8.33 -5.60 -5.52
C MET A 374 7.53 -5.11 -6.71
N LEU A 375 6.25 -5.43 -6.75
CA LEU A 375 5.33 -5.08 -7.84
C LEU A 375 4.04 -4.52 -7.26
N LEU A 376 3.56 -3.40 -7.79
CA LEU A 376 2.25 -2.85 -7.44
C LEU A 376 1.14 -3.85 -7.78
N TRP A 377 0.08 -3.83 -6.98
CA TRP A 377 -1.13 -4.62 -7.25
C TRP A 377 -1.74 -4.24 -8.61
N GLY A 378 -2.37 -5.20 -9.27
CA GLY A 378 -2.94 -5.00 -10.60
C GLY A 378 -3.90 -3.82 -10.68
N ASN A 379 -4.79 -3.68 -9.69
CA ASN A 379 -5.74 -2.57 -9.61
C ASN A 379 -5.09 -1.19 -9.31
N THR A 380 -3.82 -1.16 -8.94
CA THR A 380 -3.03 0.05 -8.72
C THR A 380 -2.15 0.37 -9.93
N ALA A 381 -1.57 -0.66 -10.53
CA ALA A 381 -0.68 -0.53 -11.69
C ALA A 381 -1.44 -0.23 -12.99
N LEU A 382 -2.61 -0.86 -13.19
CA LEU A 382 -3.51 -0.61 -14.33
C LEU A 382 -4.17 0.78 -14.24
N THR A 383 -4.69 1.27 -15.35
CA THR A 383 -5.32 2.61 -15.46
C THR A 383 -6.81 2.51 -15.81
N GLY A 384 -7.61 3.46 -15.37
CA GLY A 384 -8.97 3.69 -15.85
C GLY A 384 -9.86 2.44 -15.83
N GLU A 385 -10.42 2.11 -16.99
CA GLU A 385 -11.33 0.95 -17.14
C GLU A 385 -10.62 -0.38 -16.86
N ASP A 386 -9.33 -0.50 -17.19
CA ASP A 386 -8.57 -1.74 -16.95
C ASP A 386 -8.41 -2.02 -15.44
N ALA A 387 -8.18 -0.96 -14.63
CA ALA A 387 -8.12 -1.08 -13.17
C ALA A 387 -9.49 -1.44 -12.56
N THR A 388 -10.58 -1.00 -13.18
CA THR A 388 -11.93 -1.39 -12.80
C THR A 388 -12.21 -2.83 -13.20
N LEU A 389 -11.83 -3.22 -14.42
CA LEU A 389 -12.04 -4.56 -14.96
C LEU A 389 -11.42 -5.63 -14.06
N ILE A 390 -10.16 -5.48 -13.64
CA ILE A 390 -9.54 -6.46 -12.76
C ILE A 390 -10.29 -6.61 -11.42
N GLY A 391 -10.78 -5.51 -10.85
CA GLY A 391 -11.59 -5.53 -9.62
C GLY A 391 -12.90 -6.30 -9.79
N VAL A 392 -13.61 -6.03 -10.89
CA VAL A 392 -14.89 -6.71 -11.20
C VAL A 392 -14.65 -8.20 -11.48
N THR A 393 -13.70 -8.54 -12.33
CA THR A 393 -13.48 -9.93 -12.75
C THR A 393 -12.96 -10.83 -11.63
N VAL A 394 -12.13 -10.31 -10.68
CA VAL A 394 -11.75 -11.12 -9.51
C VAL A 394 -12.94 -11.33 -8.55
N TYR A 395 -13.85 -10.36 -8.46
CA TYR A 395 -15.10 -10.51 -7.72
C TYR A 395 -16.00 -11.58 -8.37
N ASP A 396 -16.09 -11.61 -9.70
CA ASP A 396 -16.86 -12.61 -10.45
C ASP A 396 -16.29 -14.03 -10.28
N VAL A 397 -14.96 -14.17 -10.16
CA VAL A 397 -14.35 -15.46 -9.76
C VAL A 397 -14.70 -15.82 -8.33
N LEU A 398 -14.70 -14.85 -7.39
CA LEU A 398 -15.07 -15.08 -6.00
C LEU A 398 -16.50 -15.57 -5.86
N THR A 399 -17.43 -14.99 -6.60
CA THR A 399 -18.86 -15.37 -6.62
C THR A 399 -19.14 -16.62 -7.46
N GLY A 400 -18.20 -17.04 -8.29
CA GLY A 400 -18.33 -18.19 -9.20
C GLY A 400 -19.10 -17.88 -10.49
N GLU A 401 -19.24 -16.61 -10.83
CA GLU A 401 -19.89 -16.16 -12.07
C GLU A 401 -19.03 -16.45 -13.30
N ILE A 402 -17.69 -16.38 -13.16
CA ILE A 402 -16.75 -16.73 -14.21
C ILE A 402 -15.73 -17.79 -13.74
N THR A 403 -15.17 -18.52 -14.70
CA THR A 403 -14.09 -19.49 -14.46
C THR A 403 -12.71 -18.82 -14.48
N PRO A 404 -11.65 -19.50 -13.97
CA PRO A 404 -10.27 -19.03 -14.10
C PRO A 404 -9.85 -18.75 -15.56
N GLU A 405 -10.27 -19.57 -16.50
CA GLU A 405 -9.99 -19.38 -17.92
C GLU A 405 -10.70 -18.15 -18.48
N GLN A 406 -11.99 -17.97 -18.14
CA GLN A 406 -12.76 -16.78 -18.52
C GLN A 406 -12.14 -15.51 -17.94
N TRP A 407 -11.64 -15.53 -16.69
CA TRP A 407 -10.91 -14.41 -16.14
C TRP A 407 -9.70 -14.01 -17.00
N CYS A 408 -8.93 -15.00 -17.47
CA CYS A 408 -7.81 -14.74 -18.38
C CYS A 408 -8.28 -14.14 -19.71
N GLU A 409 -9.38 -14.67 -20.29
CA GLU A 409 -9.98 -14.15 -21.52
C GLU A 409 -10.46 -12.71 -21.35
N ASP A 410 -11.16 -12.41 -20.25
CA ASP A 410 -11.66 -11.07 -19.95
C ASP A 410 -10.51 -10.08 -19.75
N MET A 411 -9.49 -10.45 -18.97
CA MET A 411 -8.31 -9.62 -18.76
C MET A 411 -7.46 -9.43 -20.02
N GLU A 412 -7.45 -10.38 -20.96
CA GLU A 412 -6.74 -10.23 -22.23
C GLU A 412 -7.25 -9.05 -23.07
N THR A 413 -8.51 -8.67 -22.88
CA THR A 413 -9.15 -7.55 -23.60
C THR A 413 -8.47 -6.20 -23.34
N ILE A 414 -7.72 -6.05 -22.24
CA ILE A 414 -7.00 -4.79 -21.98
C ILE A 414 -5.91 -4.51 -23.02
N PHE A 415 -5.49 -5.49 -23.79
CA PHE A 415 -4.45 -5.34 -24.82
C PHE A 415 -5.03 -5.01 -26.22
N GLU A 416 -6.34 -5.07 -26.38
CA GLU A 416 -7.04 -4.71 -27.62
C GLU A 416 -7.18 -3.18 -27.77
#